data_fa3c02f4891968e731b97bcff399744e
#
_entry.id   fa3c02f4891968e731b97bcff399744e
#
_cell.length_a   1.000
_cell.length_b   1.000
_cell.length_c   1.000
_cell.angle_alpha   90.00
_cell.angle_beta   90.00
_cell.angle_gamma   90.00
#
_symmetry.space_group_name_H-M   'P 1'
#
loop_
_entity.id
_entity.type
_entity.pdbx_description
1 polymer ?
#
loop_
_entity_poly.entity_id
_entity_poly.type
_entity_poly.pdbx_seq_one_letter_code
_entity_poly.pdbx_strand_id
1 'polypeptide(L)'
;MEKFKAHILVVDDDDGIRELVKEYLSQNNYLVTSSNSAEDAHEKVKVIKFDLIVLDIMMPGKSGLEFTKENKDKISTPIILLTAIG
;
A
#
# COMPACT_ATOMS: atom_id res chain seq x y z
N MET A 1 9.31 -4.19 -24.74
CA MET A 1 9.39 -4.03 -23.29
C MET A 1 8.04 -3.59 -22.73
N GLU A 2 7.52 -4.34 -21.79
CA GLU A 2 6.26 -3.98 -21.18
C GLU A 2 6.42 -2.78 -20.28
N LYS A 3 5.43 -1.92 -20.31
CA LYS A 3 5.37 -0.77 -19.41
C LYS A 3 4.20 -0.98 -18.46
N PHE A 4 4.48 -0.82 -17.17
CA PHE A 4 3.43 -0.88 -16.19
C PHE A 4 2.66 0.45 -16.17
N LYS A 5 1.36 0.36 -15.88
CA LYS A 5 0.50 1.54 -15.79
C LYS A 5 0.90 2.45 -14.64
N ALA A 6 1.29 1.85 -13.52
CA ALA A 6 1.65 2.59 -12.32
C ALA A 6 2.34 1.62 -11.34
N HIS A 7 3.05 2.17 -10.37
CA HIS A 7 3.64 1.40 -9.28
C HIS A 7 2.81 1.61 -8.02
N ILE A 8 2.24 0.54 -7.49
CA ILE A 8 1.32 0.56 -6.37
C ILE A 8 1.92 -0.14 -5.16
N LEU A 9 1.83 0.49 -4.00
CA LEU A 9 2.19 -0.14 -2.73
C LEU A 9 0.92 -0.65 -2.07
N VAL A 10 0.89 -1.93 -1.73
CA VAL A 10 -0.24 -2.55 -1.02
C VAL A 10 0.21 -2.87 0.40
N VAL A 11 -0.47 -2.30 1.37
CA VAL A 11 -0.13 -2.46 2.79
C VAL A 11 -1.28 -3.14 3.52
N ASP A 12 -1.05 -4.35 3.99
CA ASP A 12 -2.06 -5.12 4.70
C ASP A 12 -1.35 -6.19 5.53
N ASP A 13 -1.75 -6.35 6.79
CA ASP A 13 -1.16 -7.38 7.66
C ASP A 13 -1.73 -8.78 7.38
N ASP A 14 -2.85 -8.87 6.69
CA ASP A 14 -3.43 -10.16 6.29
C ASP A 14 -2.75 -10.65 5.01
N ASP A 15 -2.02 -11.77 5.13
CA ASP A 15 -1.28 -12.33 4.01
C ASP A 15 -2.17 -12.71 2.84
N GLY A 16 -3.34 -13.28 3.11
CA GLY A 16 -4.27 -13.72 2.07
C GLY A 16 -4.82 -12.55 1.27
N ILE A 17 -5.28 -11.52 1.97
CA ILE A 17 -5.83 -10.32 1.32
C ILE A 17 -4.74 -9.59 0.56
N ARG A 18 -3.57 -9.43 1.18
CA ARG A 18 -2.45 -8.73 0.55
C ARG A 18 -2.06 -9.42 -0.76
N GLU A 19 -1.93 -10.74 -0.75
CA GLU A 19 -1.56 -11.49 -1.95
C GLU A 19 -2.65 -11.47 -3.00
N LEU A 20 -3.91 -11.50 -2.59
CA LEU A 20 -5.05 -11.43 -3.52
C LEU A 20 -5.08 -10.09 -4.25
N VAL A 21 -4.91 -9.00 -3.53
CA VAL A 21 -4.89 -7.66 -4.11
C VAL A 21 -3.69 -7.50 -5.04
N LYS A 22 -2.53 -7.96 -4.59
CA LYS A 22 -1.31 -7.92 -5.38
C LYS A 22 -1.47 -8.68 -6.69
N GLU A 23 -2.03 -9.87 -6.65
CA GLU A 23 -2.25 -10.68 -7.84
C GLU A 23 -3.21 -10.00 -8.80
N TYR A 24 -4.32 -9.49 -8.29
CA TYR A 24 -5.30 -8.81 -9.12
C TYR A 24 -4.69 -7.60 -9.83
N LEU A 25 -3.97 -6.76 -9.11
CA LEU A 25 -3.35 -5.59 -9.70
C LEU A 25 -2.26 -5.95 -10.68
N SER A 26 -1.48 -6.99 -10.39
CA SER A 26 -0.44 -7.45 -11.29
C SER A 26 -1.01 -7.94 -12.62
N GLN A 27 -2.16 -8.62 -12.56
CA GLN A 27 -2.85 -9.08 -13.76
C GLN A 27 -3.40 -7.94 -14.61
N ASN A 28 -3.59 -6.78 -14.01
CA ASN A 28 -4.07 -5.59 -14.70
C ASN A 28 -2.93 -4.64 -15.08
N ASN A 29 -1.73 -5.16 -15.14
CA ASN A 29 -0.54 -4.48 -15.64
C ASN A 29 -0.03 -3.36 -14.74
N TYR A 30 -0.18 -3.52 -13.44
CA TYR A 30 0.44 -2.64 -12.45
C TYR A 30 1.66 -3.32 -11.85
N LEU A 31 2.67 -2.54 -11.56
CA LEU A 31 3.81 -3.00 -10.78
C LEU A 31 3.41 -2.89 -9.31
N VAL A 32 3.54 -3.96 -8.54
CA VAL A 32 3.07 -3.99 -7.16
C VAL A 32 4.20 -4.34 -6.21
N THR A 33 4.35 -3.51 -5.19
CA THR A 33 5.19 -3.80 -4.04
C THR A 33 4.26 -3.94 -2.84
N SER A 34 4.56 -4.85 -1.94
CA SER A 34 3.69 -5.08 -0.79
C SER A 34 4.44 -4.91 0.53
N SER A 35 3.69 -4.56 1.57
CA SER A 35 4.19 -4.45 2.93
C SER A 35 3.18 -5.07 3.88
N ASN A 36 3.68 -5.71 4.94
CA ASN A 36 2.81 -6.35 5.92
C ASN A 36 2.56 -5.49 7.16
N SER A 37 3.10 -4.29 7.19
CA SER A 37 2.94 -3.37 8.32
C SER A 37 3.11 -1.94 7.86
N ALA A 38 2.61 -1.00 8.67
CA ALA A 38 2.79 0.42 8.42
C ALA A 38 4.26 0.82 8.55
N GLU A 39 4.99 0.21 9.47
CA GLU A 39 6.41 0.49 9.67
C GLU A 39 7.22 0.10 8.44
N ASP A 40 6.95 -1.08 7.89
CA ASP A 40 7.62 -1.54 6.67
C ASP A 40 7.27 -0.64 5.47
N ALA A 41 5.99 -0.26 5.36
CA ALA A 41 5.54 0.65 4.31
C ALA A 41 6.24 2.00 4.41
N HIS A 42 6.39 2.51 5.63
CA HIS A 42 7.05 3.79 5.87
C HIS A 42 8.50 3.77 5.36
N GLU A 43 9.21 2.66 5.59
CA GLU A 43 10.57 2.52 5.09
C GLU A 43 10.61 2.46 3.56
N LYS A 44 9.65 1.79 2.96
CA LYS A 44 9.60 1.67 1.50
C LYS A 44 9.29 2.99 0.81
N VAL A 45 8.40 3.81 1.35
CA VAL A 45 8.08 5.09 0.73
C VAL A 45 9.23 6.09 0.79
N LYS A 46 10.21 5.86 1.67
CA LYS A 46 11.40 6.71 1.72
C LYS A 46 12.33 6.51 0.52
N VAL A 47 12.32 5.31 -0.05
CA VAL A 47 13.28 4.96 -1.11
C VAL A 47 12.63 4.67 -2.45
N ILE A 48 11.34 4.44 -2.48
CA ILE A 48 10.59 4.13 -3.71
C ILE A 48 9.45 5.13 -3.86
N LYS A 49 9.33 5.69 -5.06
CA LYS A 49 8.21 6.57 -5.36
C LYS A 49 7.06 5.74 -5.91
N PHE A 50 5.96 5.71 -5.20
CA PHE A 50 4.75 5.02 -5.63
C PHE A 50 3.76 5.99 -6.25
N ASP A 51 2.95 5.49 -7.18
CA ASP A 51 1.88 6.28 -7.78
C ASP A 51 0.59 6.20 -6.97
N LEU A 52 0.43 5.14 -6.18
CA LEU A 52 -0.74 4.92 -5.35
C LEU A 52 -0.36 4.01 -4.19
N ILE A 53 -0.95 4.27 -3.03
CA ILE A 53 -0.82 3.39 -1.86
C ILE A 53 -2.21 2.88 -1.49
N VAL A 54 -2.36 1.56 -1.41
CA VAL A 54 -3.57 0.91 -0.93
C VAL A 54 -3.27 0.42 0.48
N LEU A 55 -4.01 0.91 1.46
CA LEU A 55 -3.65 0.79 2.86
C LEU A 55 -4.82 0.29 3.70
N ASP A 56 -4.60 -0.81 4.42
CA ASP A 56 -5.57 -1.31 5.40
C ASP A 56 -5.50 -0.42 6.64
N ILE A 57 -6.66 0.04 7.12
CA ILE A 57 -6.71 0.89 8.30
C ILE A 57 -6.69 0.09 9.60
N MET A 58 -6.95 -1.21 9.54
CA MET A 58 -7.06 -2.07 10.71
C MET A 58 -5.82 -2.96 10.83
N MET A 59 -4.69 -2.36 11.16
CA MET A 59 -3.44 -3.10 11.37
C MET A 59 -2.98 -3.01 12.82
N PRO A 60 -2.36 -4.06 13.36
CA PRO A 60 -1.75 -4.01 14.69
C PRO A 60 -0.67 -2.93 14.75
N GLY A 61 -0.55 -2.31 15.89
CA GLY A 61 0.40 -1.23 16.10
C GLY A 61 -0.07 0.06 15.45
N LYS A 62 0.68 0.57 14.50
CA LYS A 62 0.31 1.81 13.79
C LYS A 62 -0.81 1.52 12.81
N SER A 63 -1.93 2.19 12.98
CA SER A 63 -3.09 2.04 12.09
C SER A 63 -2.85 2.73 10.75
N GLY A 64 -3.66 2.36 9.74
CA GLY A 64 -3.62 3.02 8.46
C GLY A 64 -3.91 4.52 8.55
N LEU A 65 -4.79 4.91 9.46
CA LEU A 65 -5.10 6.31 9.68
C LEU A 65 -3.89 7.06 10.24
N GLU A 66 -3.17 6.44 11.17
CA GLU A 66 -1.96 7.03 11.73
C GLU A 66 -0.86 7.16 10.68
N PHE A 67 -0.70 6.16 9.82
CA PHE A 67 0.25 6.20 8.73
C PHE A 67 -0.06 7.38 7.80
N THR A 68 -1.33 7.53 7.41
CA THR A 68 -1.76 8.61 6.53
C THR A 68 -1.48 9.97 7.16
N LYS A 69 -1.80 10.12 8.44
CA LYS A 69 -1.61 11.36 9.16
C LYS A 69 -0.15 11.74 9.27
N GLU A 70 0.72 10.78 9.58
CA GLU A 70 2.15 11.02 9.72
C GLU A 70 2.82 11.39 8.40
N ASN A 71 2.31 10.87 7.29
CA ASN A 71 2.93 11.05 5.99
C ASN A 71 2.23 12.09 5.12
N LYS A 72 1.20 12.74 5.63
CA LYS A 72 0.38 13.71 4.91
C LYS A 72 1.20 14.80 4.25
N ASP A 73 2.18 15.31 4.96
CA ASP A 73 3.01 16.41 4.47
C ASP A 73 4.32 15.95 3.83
N LYS A 74 4.63 14.67 3.92
CA LYS A 74 5.89 14.10 3.45
C LYS A 74 5.80 13.44 2.09
N ILE A 75 4.63 12.93 1.75
CA ILE A 75 4.41 12.26 0.48
C ILE A 75 3.19 12.86 -0.20
N SER A 76 3.31 13.05 -1.51
CA SER A 76 2.20 13.54 -2.33
C SER A 76 1.41 12.40 -2.97
N THR A 77 1.80 11.16 -2.71
CA THR A 77 1.17 9.99 -3.29
C THR A 77 -0.25 9.81 -2.76
N PRO A 78 -1.24 9.62 -3.62
CA PRO A 78 -2.60 9.32 -3.18
C PRO A 78 -2.67 8.03 -2.37
N ILE A 79 -3.49 8.02 -1.33
CA ILE A 79 -3.67 6.86 -0.47
C ILE A 79 -5.14 6.48 -0.47
N ILE A 80 -5.42 5.20 -0.78
CA ILE A 80 -6.76 4.63 -0.69
C ILE A 80 -6.80 3.76 0.56
N LEU A 81 -7.74 4.05 1.44
CA LEU A 81 -7.90 3.28 2.67
C LEU A 81 -8.89 2.15 2.46
N LEU A 82 -8.51 0.95 2.88
CA LEU A 82 -9.38 -0.21 2.87
C LEU A 82 -9.90 -0.45 4.27
N THR A 83 -11.20 -0.74 4.39
CA THR A 83 -11.79 -1.14 5.65
C THR A 83 -12.19 -2.60 5.55
N ALA A 84 -11.99 -3.33 6.65
CA ALA A 84 -12.52 -4.67 6.73
C ALA A 84 -14.04 -4.56 6.86
N ILE A 85 -14.75 -5.13 5.91
CA ILE A 85 -16.20 -5.23 5.98
C ILE A 85 -16.48 -6.62 6.51
N GLY A 86 -16.79 -6.65 7.77
CA GLY A 86 -17.08 -7.92 8.44
C GLY A 86 -18.42 -8.48 8.05
#